data_06fce9aa0d8a084f91bdedbdb81d4e36
#
_entry.id   06fce9aa0d8a084f91bdedbdb81d4e36
#
_cell.length_a   1.000
_cell.length_b   1.000
_cell.length_c   1.000
_cell.angle_alpha   90.00
_cell.angle_beta   90.00
_cell.angle_gamma   90.00
#
_symmetry.space_group_name_H-M   'P 1'
#
loop_
_entity.id
_entity.type
_entity.pdbx_description
1 polymer ?
#
loop_
_entity_poly.entity_id
_entity_poly.type
_entity_poly.pdbx_seq_one_letter_code
_entity_poly.pdbx_strand_id
1 'polypeptide(L)'
;MALPDIQAKTRFMVEFPINASPKILFPYLATASGLSQWFCDDVRYVEGQRLNFIWDQENHYAEISGQRLNRAVRFVFLDDHRQTVADANFLEFTLDSSQVTDEVYLRVVDYSSAHDADEQQEMWEGLVAKLREQVGG
;
A
#
# COMPACT_ATOMS: atom_id res chain seq x y z
N MET A 1 -12.80 -31.07 -17.72
CA MET A 1 -11.46 -30.89 -17.16
C MET A 1 -11.46 -29.72 -16.21
N ALA A 2 -11.07 -29.97 -14.99
CA ALA A 2 -11.00 -28.89 -14.01
C ALA A 2 -9.86 -27.95 -14.37
N LEU A 3 -10.14 -26.66 -14.46
CA LEU A 3 -9.10 -25.66 -14.63
C LEU A 3 -8.29 -25.55 -13.34
N PRO A 4 -6.99 -25.26 -13.42
CA PRO A 4 -6.23 -24.99 -12.23
C PRO A 4 -6.91 -23.85 -11.46
N ASP A 5 -6.76 -23.89 -10.16
CA ASP A 5 -7.36 -22.94 -9.24
C ASP A 5 -6.65 -21.57 -9.35
N ILE A 6 -6.81 -20.95 -10.51
CA ILE A 6 -6.25 -19.63 -10.77
C ILE A 6 -7.32 -18.62 -10.40
N GLN A 7 -7.13 -17.96 -9.26
CA GLN A 7 -8.01 -16.88 -8.88
C GLN A 7 -7.71 -15.66 -9.74
N ALA A 8 -8.73 -15.14 -10.41
CA ALA A 8 -8.60 -13.89 -11.14
C ALA A 8 -8.26 -12.78 -10.15
N LYS A 9 -7.35 -11.90 -10.54
CA LYS A 9 -7.00 -10.75 -9.71
C LYS A 9 -7.92 -9.59 -10.00
N THR A 10 -8.19 -8.79 -8.98
CA THR A 10 -9.01 -7.59 -9.09
C THR A 10 -8.20 -6.38 -8.64
N ARG A 11 -8.50 -5.25 -9.27
CA ARG A 11 -7.91 -3.96 -8.94
C ARG A 11 -8.91 -3.20 -8.07
N PHE A 12 -8.66 -3.21 -6.77
CA PHE A 12 -9.46 -2.45 -5.81
C PHE A 12 -8.88 -1.05 -5.67
N MET A 13 -9.74 -0.03 -5.71
CA MET A 13 -9.32 1.36 -5.54
C MET A 13 -10.24 2.07 -4.57
N VAL A 14 -9.65 2.85 -3.66
CA VAL A 14 -10.38 3.65 -2.69
C VAL A 14 -9.62 4.93 -2.41
N GLU A 15 -10.34 6.00 -2.07
CA GLU A 15 -9.76 7.29 -1.72
C GLU A 15 -10.22 7.71 -0.33
N PHE A 16 -9.30 8.33 0.42
CA PHE A 16 -9.57 8.82 1.76
C PHE A 16 -9.08 10.26 1.90
N PRO A 17 -9.92 11.17 2.41
CA PRO A 17 -9.44 12.50 2.79
C PRO A 17 -8.57 12.41 4.03
N ILE A 18 -7.44 13.12 4.02
CA ILE A 18 -6.52 13.14 5.18
C ILE A 18 -6.11 14.58 5.44
N ASN A 19 -6.26 15.00 6.69
CA ASN A 19 -5.94 16.36 7.11
C ASN A 19 -4.45 16.49 7.47
N ALA A 20 -3.60 16.33 6.48
CA ALA A 20 -2.16 16.50 6.60
C ALA A 20 -1.58 16.80 5.21
N SER A 21 -0.46 17.51 5.17
CA SER A 21 0.16 17.85 3.90
C SER A 21 0.79 16.61 3.24
N PRO A 22 0.92 16.60 1.91
CA PRO A 22 1.64 15.51 1.23
C PRO A 22 3.06 15.31 1.75
N LYS A 23 3.74 16.39 2.11
CA LYS A 23 5.10 16.31 2.64
C LYS A 23 5.17 15.57 3.97
N ILE A 24 4.16 15.74 4.82
CA ILE A 24 4.07 15.03 6.10
C ILE A 24 3.64 13.58 5.89
N LEU A 25 2.70 13.35 4.99
CA LEU A 25 2.16 12.02 4.73
C LEU A 25 3.13 11.08 4.04
N PHE A 26 3.89 11.59 3.08
CA PHE A 26 4.67 10.75 2.19
C PHE A 26 5.65 9.80 2.90
N PRO A 27 6.39 10.21 3.95
CA PRO A 27 7.26 9.28 4.66
C PRO A 27 6.51 8.08 5.25
N TYR A 28 5.24 8.24 5.64
CA TYR A 28 4.43 7.13 6.14
C TYR A 28 4.02 6.16 5.05
N LEU A 29 4.09 6.57 3.79
CA LEU A 29 3.71 5.73 2.64
C LEU A 29 4.91 5.10 1.96
N ALA A 30 6.09 5.71 2.07
CA ALA A 30 7.24 5.37 1.22
C ALA A 30 8.45 4.85 1.99
N THR A 31 8.45 4.88 3.31
CA THR A 31 9.59 4.39 4.11
C THR A 31 9.18 3.22 4.99
N ALA A 32 10.15 2.35 5.29
CA ALA A 32 9.90 1.22 6.17
C ALA A 32 9.44 1.67 7.55
N SER A 33 10.10 2.67 8.14
CA SER A 33 9.73 3.16 9.46
C SER A 33 8.34 3.81 9.47
N GLY A 34 7.99 4.52 8.41
CA GLY A 34 6.67 5.15 8.29
C GLY A 34 5.57 4.11 8.11
N LEU A 35 5.76 3.16 7.20
CA LEU A 35 4.79 2.10 6.94
C LEU A 35 4.56 1.22 8.16
N SER A 36 5.58 0.95 8.96
CA SER A 36 5.44 0.13 10.15
C SER A 36 4.60 0.77 11.25
N GLN A 37 4.31 2.07 11.15
CA GLN A 37 3.49 2.77 12.12
C GLN A 37 1.99 2.52 11.95
N TRP A 38 1.55 2.12 10.77
CA TRP A 38 0.12 2.00 10.51
C TRP A 38 -0.28 0.85 9.61
N PHE A 39 0.58 0.43 8.69
CA PHE A 39 0.18 -0.47 7.61
C PHE A 39 0.19 -1.95 8.02
N CYS A 40 1.21 -2.39 8.73
CA CYS A 40 1.33 -3.79 9.16
C CYS A 40 2.20 -3.88 10.41
N ASP A 41 2.43 -5.11 10.89
CA ASP A 41 3.13 -5.34 12.15
C ASP A 41 4.55 -4.81 12.14
N ASP A 42 5.27 -4.99 11.02
CA ASP A 42 6.63 -4.46 10.86
C ASP A 42 6.95 -4.34 9.37
N VAL A 43 7.85 -3.44 9.04
CA VAL A 43 8.38 -3.27 7.69
C VAL A 43 9.88 -3.06 7.79
N ARG A 44 10.65 -3.83 7.04
CA ARG A 44 12.10 -3.76 7.06
C ARG A 44 12.67 -3.64 5.65
N TYR A 45 13.75 -2.88 5.52
CA TYR A 45 14.52 -2.90 4.28
C TYR A 45 15.30 -4.21 4.19
N VAL A 46 15.31 -4.79 3.00
CA VAL A 46 16.06 -6.02 2.76
C VAL A 46 17.36 -5.68 2.04
N GLU A 47 17.25 -5.25 0.79
CA GLU A 47 18.39 -4.81 -0.01
C GLU A 47 17.89 -3.97 -1.19
N GLY A 48 18.66 -2.99 -1.60
CA GLY A 48 18.27 -2.11 -2.68
C GLY A 48 16.97 -1.39 -2.37
N GLN A 49 16.02 -1.45 -3.30
CA GLN A 49 14.68 -0.85 -3.14
C GLN A 49 13.64 -1.89 -2.73
N ARG A 50 14.06 -2.90 -1.99
CA ARG A 50 13.18 -3.98 -1.55
C ARG A 50 12.86 -3.85 -0.09
N LEU A 51 11.63 -4.21 0.26
CA LEU A 51 11.12 -4.20 1.61
C LEU A 51 10.52 -5.55 1.93
N ASN A 52 10.52 -5.88 3.22
CA ASN A 52 9.77 -7.00 3.75
C ASN A 52 8.65 -6.45 4.60
N PHE A 53 7.40 -6.66 4.14
CA PHE A 53 6.21 -6.34 4.93
C PHE A 53 5.87 -7.57 5.74
N ILE A 54 5.81 -7.43 7.06
CA ILE A 54 5.54 -8.54 7.96
C ILE A 54 4.15 -8.35 8.56
N TRP A 55 3.24 -9.28 8.25
CA TRP A 55 1.94 -9.36 8.89
C TRP A 55 1.60 -10.83 9.12
N ASP A 56 0.88 -11.10 10.22
CA ASP A 56 0.54 -12.46 10.64
C ASP A 56 1.77 -13.36 10.77
N GLN A 57 2.92 -12.77 11.17
CA GLN A 57 4.20 -13.46 11.32
C GLN A 57 4.76 -14.03 10.01
N GLU A 58 4.25 -13.57 8.88
CA GLU A 58 4.71 -13.98 7.56
C GLU A 58 5.42 -12.86 6.84
N ASN A 59 6.43 -13.23 6.05
CA ASN A 59 7.20 -12.30 5.22
C ASN A 59 6.48 -12.07 3.89
N HIS A 60 6.43 -10.81 3.46
CA HIS A 60 5.88 -10.43 2.16
C HIS A 60 6.85 -9.45 1.52
N TYR A 61 7.68 -9.97 0.63
CA TYR A 61 8.69 -9.15 -0.03
C TYR A 61 8.09 -8.34 -1.15
N ALA A 62 8.51 -7.09 -1.27
CA ALA A 62 8.08 -6.20 -2.34
C ALA A 62 9.23 -5.32 -2.79
N GLU A 63 9.15 -4.87 -4.04
CA GLU A 63 10.10 -3.95 -4.63
C GLU A 63 9.40 -2.64 -4.94
N ILE A 64 10.08 -1.53 -4.68
CA ILE A 64 9.57 -0.23 -5.10
C ILE A 64 9.78 -0.14 -6.61
N SER A 65 8.69 -0.16 -7.37
CA SER A 65 8.74 -0.11 -8.84
C SER A 65 8.62 1.29 -9.40
N GLY A 66 8.17 2.25 -8.59
CA GLY A 66 8.05 3.64 -8.98
C GLY A 66 7.81 4.51 -7.76
N GLN A 67 8.40 5.69 -7.78
CA GLN A 67 8.26 6.64 -6.67
C GLN A 67 8.38 8.06 -7.19
N ARG A 68 7.46 8.90 -6.74
CA ARG A 68 7.49 10.34 -7.02
C ARG A 68 7.34 11.07 -5.70
N LEU A 69 8.34 11.83 -5.32
CA LEU A 69 8.41 12.49 -4.01
C LEU A 69 7.13 13.25 -3.70
N ASN A 70 6.57 13.01 -2.54
CA ASN A 70 5.34 13.62 -2.01
C ASN A 70 4.10 13.38 -2.88
N ARG A 71 4.13 12.43 -3.82
CA ARG A 71 3.01 12.16 -4.73
C ARG A 71 2.61 10.71 -4.83
N ALA A 72 3.56 9.80 -5.04
CA ALA A 72 3.20 8.41 -5.31
C ALA A 72 4.33 7.45 -4.98
N VAL A 73 3.95 6.25 -4.57
CA VAL A 73 4.86 5.11 -4.41
C VAL A 73 4.11 3.83 -4.78
N ARG A 74 4.79 2.93 -5.48
CA ARG A 74 4.22 1.65 -5.89
C ARG A 74 5.12 0.52 -5.45
N PHE A 75 4.52 -0.47 -4.79
CA PHE A 75 5.18 -1.70 -4.33
C PHE A 75 4.68 -2.87 -5.16
N VAL A 76 5.59 -3.61 -5.79
CA VAL A 76 5.26 -4.83 -6.52
C VAL A 76 5.75 -6.01 -5.69
N PHE A 77 4.85 -6.93 -5.38
CA PHE A 77 5.19 -8.06 -4.51
C PHE A 77 5.97 -9.13 -5.28
N LEU A 78 6.94 -9.70 -4.58
CA LEU A 78 7.84 -10.72 -5.07
C LEU A 78 7.44 -12.08 -4.49
N ASP A 79 8.02 -13.16 -5.00
CA ASP A 79 7.83 -14.47 -4.39
C ASP A 79 8.70 -14.64 -3.14
N ASP A 80 8.62 -15.82 -2.51
CA ASP A 80 9.37 -16.10 -1.28
C ASP A 80 10.88 -16.12 -1.48
N HIS A 81 11.33 -16.24 -2.72
CA HIS A 81 12.74 -16.19 -3.09
C HIS A 81 13.17 -14.80 -3.56
N ARG A 82 12.30 -13.80 -3.37
CA ARG A 82 12.54 -12.40 -3.76
C ARG A 82 12.71 -12.23 -5.28
N GLN A 83 12.03 -13.08 -6.03
CA GLN A 83 12.04 -13.02 -7.49
C GLN A 83 10.75 -12.41 -8.01
N THR A 84 10.84 -11.75 -9.16
CA THR A 84 9.66 -11.19 -9.82
C THR A 84 8.76 -12.32 -10.34
N VAL A 85 7.45 -12.08 -10.31
CA VAL A 85 6.46 -13.02 -10.81
C VAL A 85 5.60 -12.35 -11.87
N ALA A 86 5.07 -13.15 -12.79
CA ALA A 86 4.14 -12.64 -13.78
C ALA A 86 2.83 -12.24 -13.11
N ASP A 87 2.20 -11.17 -13.61
CA ASP A 87 0.94 -10.66 -13.05
C ASP A 87 1.00 -10.47 -11.54
N ALA A 88 2.08 -9.86 -11.06
CA ALA A 88 2.35 -9.70 -9.64
C ALA A 88 1.29 -8.85 -8.94
N ASN A 89 1.00 -9.17 -7.68
CA ASN A 89 0.23 -8.28 -6.82
C ASN A 89 0.99 -6.97 -6.66
N PHE A 90 0.27 -5.86 -6.54
CA PHE A 90 0.91 -4.58 -6.24
C PHE A 90 0.02 -3.71 -5.35
N LEU A 91 0.66 -2.79 -4.69
CA LEU A 91 0.03 -1.79 -3.85
C LEU A 91 0.57 -0.42 -4.26
N GLU A 92 -0.34 0.52 -4.52
CA GLU A 92 0.05 1.85 -4.93
C GLU A 92 -0.65 2.89 -4.07
N PHE A 93 0.13 3.84 -3.57
CA PHE A 93 -0.37 4.99 -2.83
C PHE A 93 -0.12 6.24 -3.67
N THR A 94 -1.16 7.04 -3.85
CA THR A 94 -1.06 8.32 -4.56
C THR A 94 -1.68 9.41 -3.71
N LEU A 95 -1.01 10.55 -3.63
CA LEU A 95 -1.52 11.73 -2.93
C LEU A 95 -1.94 12.78 -3.95
N ASP A 96 -3.21 13.19 -3.85
CA ASP A 96 -3.76 14.27 -4.65
C ASP A 96 -4.15 15.41 -3.74
N SER A 97 -3.88 16.65 -4.16
CA SER A 97 -4.27 17.85 -3.43
C SER A 97 -5.20 18.69 -4.29
N SER A 98 -6.28 19.18 -3.71
CA SER A 98 -7.14 20.15 -4.36
C SER A 98 -6.55 21.54 -4.17
N GLN A 99 -6.25 22.23 -5.29
CA GLN A 99 -5.76 23.60 -5.22
C GLN A 99 -6.83 24.61 -4.77
N VAL A 100 -8.09 24.21 -4.87
CA VAL A 100 -9.23 25.06 -4.50
C VAL A 100 -9.52 24.98 -3.01
N THR A 101 -9.47 23.77 -2.42
CA THR A 101 -9.87 23.54 -1.04
C THR A 101 -8.71 23.19 -0.12
N ASP A 102 -7.51 22.97 -0.66
CA ASP A 102 -6.33 22.46 0.04
C ASP A 102 -6.55 21.07 0.68
N GLU A 103 -7.59 20.36 0.27
CA GLU A 103 -7.84 19.02 0.73
C GLU A 103 -6.83 18.06 0.12
N VAL A 104 -6.37 17.10 0.94
CA VAL A 104 -5.46 16.05 0.50
C VAL A 104 -6.21 14.72 0.53
N TYR A 105 -6.09 13.96 -0.55
CA TYR A 105 -6.70 12.64 -0.67
C TYR A 105 -5.61 11.60 -0.87
N LEU A 106 -5.69 10.52 -0.10
CA LEU A 106 -4.88 9.34 -0.32
C LEU A 106 -5.68 8.37 -1.17
N ARG A 107 -5.16 8.06 -2.36
CA ARG A 107 -5.71 7.01 -3.21
C ARG A 107 -4.91 5.73 -2.99
N VAL A 108 -5.62 4.65 -2.72
CA VAL A 108 -5.04 3.33 -2.56
C VAL A 108 -5.48 2.46 -3.73
N VAL A 109 -4.54 1.83 -4.41
CA VAL A 109 -4.83 0.80 -5.40
C VAL A 109 -4.20 -0.50 -4.90
N ASP A 110 -5.04 -1.51 -4.74
CA ASP A 110 -4.64 -2.83 -4.24
C ASP A 110 -5.01 -3.87 -5.30
N TYR A 111 -4.00 -4.36 -6.01
CA TYR A 111 -4.18 -5.37 -7.04
C TYR A 111 -3.80 -6.73 -6.48
N SER A 112 -4.79 -7.60 -6.29
CA SER A 112 -4.59 -8.89 -5.66
C SER A 112 -5.73 -9.85 -6.01
N SER A 113 -5.65 -11.07 -5.49
CA SER A 113 -6.72 -12.06 -5.64
C SER A 113 -7.87 -11.90 -4.63
N ALA A 114 -7.83 -10.87 -3.79
CA ALA A 114 -8.94 -10.56 -2.90
C ALA A 114 -10.17 -10.14 -3.73
N HIS A 115 -11.33 -10.69 -3.42
CA HIS A 115 -12.54 -10.48 -4.21
C HIS A 115 -13.67 -9.79 -3.45
N ASP A 116 -13.61 -9.75 -2.14
CA ASP A 116 -14.64 -9.12 -1.33
C ASP A 116 -14.33 -7.63 -1.16
N ALA A 117 -14.99 -6.80 -1.98
CA ALA A 117 -14.78 -5.36 -1.97
C ALA A 117 -15.18 -4.72 -0.64
N ASP A 118 -16.23 -5.22 -0.01
CA ASP A 118 -16.68 -4.68 1.28
C ASP A 118 -15.67 -4.97 2.37
N GLU A 119 -15.12 -6.18 2.39
CA GLU A 119 -14.08 -6.56 3.34
C GLU A 119 -12.81 -5.74 3.12
N GLN A 120 -12.40 -5.53 1.87
CA GLN A 120 -11.26 -4.67 1.56
C GLN A 120 -11.50 -3.23 1.99
N GLN A 121 -12.71 -2.71 1.77
CA GLN A 121 -13.08 -1.36 2.19
C GLN A 121 -12.92 -1.20 3.71
N GLU A 122 -13.46 -2.14 4.48
CA GLU A 122 -13.35 -2.12 5.94
C GLU A 122 -11.90 -2.21 6.41
N MET A 123 -11.12 -3.07 5.80
CA MET A 123 -9.71 -3.24 6.13
C MET A 123 -8.95 -1.91 5.92
N TRP A 124 -9.13 -1.28 4.77
CA TRP A 124 -8.45 -0.04 4.45
C TRP A 124 -8.93 1.12 5.32
N GLU A 125 -10.21 1.18 5.65
CA GLU A 125 -10.73 2.17 6.60
C GLU A 125 -10.05 2.06 7.96
N GLY A 126 -9.88 0.84 8.45
CA GLY A 126 -9.18 0.60 9.72
C GLY A 126 -7.71 0.99 9.67
N LEU A 127 -7.01 0.66 8.58
CA LEU A 127 -5.61 1.01 8.39
C LEU A 127 -5.42 2.53 8.28
N VAL A 128 -6.26 3.19 7.51
CA VAL A 128 -6.19 4.64 7.32
C VAL A 128 -6.53 5.39 8.62
N ALA A 129 -7.42 4.83 9.44
CA ALA A 129 -7.68 5.40 10.77
C ALA A 129 -6.40 5.45 11.62
N LYS A 130 -5.59 4.39 11.56
CA LYS A 130 -4.27 4.37 12.24
C LYS A 130 -3.31 5.40 11.64
N LEU A 131 -3.30 5.53 10.33
CA LEU A 131 -2.47 6.55 9.66
C LEU A 131 -2.85 7.95 10.13
N ARG A 132 -4.15 8.24 10.21
CA ARG A 132 -4.62 9.55 10.69
C ARG A 132 -4.17 9.84 12.11
N GLU A 133 -4.16 8.85 12.98
CA GLU A 133 -3.65 9.00 14.33
C GLU A 133 -2.17 9.41 14.33
N GLN A 134 -1.38 8.86 13.40
CA GLN A 134 0.04 9.18 13.31
C GLN A 134 0.30 10.59 12.83
N VAL A 135 -0.49 11.09 11.90
CA VAL A 135 -0.27 12.40 11.28
C VAL A 135 -1.13 13.53 11.87
N GLY A 136 -2.00 13.22 12.82
CA GLY A 136 -2.87 14.20 13.44
C GLY A 136 -4.09 14.59 12.61
N GLY A 137 -4.45 13.78 11.68
CA GLY A 137 -5.56 14.08 10.78
C GLY A 137 -6.28 12.93 10.19
#